data_650000d7b96bc46e080921139b679adb
#
_entry.id   650000d7b96bc46e080921139b679adb
#
_cell.length_a   1.000
_cell.length_b   1.000
_cell.length_c   1.000
_cell.angle_alpha   90.00
_cell.angle_beta   90.00
_cell.angle_gamma   90.00
#
_symmetry.space_group_name_H-M   'P 1'
#
loop_
_entity.id
_entity.type
_entity.pdbx_description
1 polymer ?
#
loop_
_entity_poly.entity_id
_entity_poly.type
_entity_poly.pdbx_seq_one_letter_code
_entity_poly.pdbx_strand_id
1 'polypeptide(L)'
;MSFAPIPELLEEIRAGRMVVIVDDEDRENEGDLIMAAELVRPSDINFMVTHARGLVCLSVTRERTAQLGLTPMVQKNTAQFHTNFTVSIEAAEGVTTGISAHDRAHTIRTAIQPNARPSDLTQPGHIFPLTAQP
;
A
#
# COMPACT_ATOMS: atom_id res chain seq x y z
N MET A 1 -24.67 14.56 -1.70
CA MET A 1 -23.25 14.77 -1.31
C MET A 1 -22.42 14.95 -2.55
N SER A 2 -21.63 15.99 -2.63
CA SER A 2 -20.72 16.19 -3.77
C SER A 2 -19.32 15.69 -3.38
N PHE A 3 -18.64 15.01 -4.33
CA PHE A 3 -17.24 14.65 -4.15
C PHE A 3 -16.33 15.85 -4.39
N ALA A 4 -15.18 15.85 -3.75
CA ALA A 4 -14.16 16.86 -3.99
C ALA A 4 -13.60 16.75 -5.43
N PRO A 5 -13.29 17.88 -6.09
CA PRO A 5 -12.66 17.84 -7.40
C PRO A 5 -11.30 17.13 -7.39
N ILE A 6 -11.01 16.38 -8.44
CA ILE A 6 -9.74 15.64 -8.57
C ILE A 6 -8.49 16.52 -8.37
N PRO A 7 -8.42 17.76 -8.92
CA PRO A 7 -7.25 18.61 -8.67
C PRO A 7 -6.99 18.89 -7.19
N GLU A 8 -8.03 19.07 -6.38
CA GLU A 8 -7.87 19.26 -4.93
C GLU A 8 -7.31 18.01 -4.25
N LEU A 9 -7.80 16.84 -4.63
CA LEU A 9 -7.29 15.56 -4.11
C LEU A 9 -5.81 15.37 -4.45
N LEU A 10 -5.40 15.72 -5.66
CA LEU A 10 -4.00 15.65 -6.08
C LEU A 10 -3.09 16.60 -5.26
N GLU A 11 -3.58 17.81 -4.94
CA GLU A 11 -2.84 18.73 -4.06
C GLU A 11 -2.69 18.17 -2.64
N GLU A 12 -3.73 17.57 -2.09
CA GLU A 12 -3.66 16.91 -0.77
C GLU A 12 -2.61 15.78 -0.77
N ILE A 13 -2.64 14.91 -1.76
CA ILE A 13 -1.68 13.79 -1.89
C ILE A 13 -0.25 14.32 -2.04
N ARG A 14 -0.02 15.34 -2.87
CA ARG A 14 1.30 15.97 -3.04
C ARG A 14 1.83 16.56 -1.74
N ALA A 15 0.94 17.09 -0.92
CA ALA A 15 1.28 17.67 0.38
C ALA A 15 1.49 16.61 1.49
N GLY A 16 1.38 15.32 1.18
CA GLY A 16 1.52 14.23 2.16
C GLY A 16 0.29 14.04 3.05
N ARG A 17 -0.86 14.52 2.62
CA ARG A 17 -2.12 14.32 3.35
C ARG A 17 -2.92 13.17 2.75
N MET A 18 -3.73 12.54 3.59
CA MET A 18 -4.61 11.45 3.18
C MET A 18 -5.86 11.98 2.50
N VAL A 19 -6.36 11.21 1.55
CA VAL A 19 -7.69 11.38 0.96
C VAL A 19 -8.48 10.10 1.14
N VAL A 20 -9.81 10.21 1.08
CA VAL A 20 -10.70 9.05 1.04
C VAL A 20 -11.15 8.85 -0.39
N ILE A 21 -10.90 7.67 -0.93
CA ILE A 21 -11.42 7.26 -2.24
C ILE A 21 -12.49 6.21 -1.99
N VAL A 22 -13.64 6.38 -2.63
CA VAL A 22 -14.74 5.40 -2.57
C VAL A 22 -14.94 4.81 -3.94
N ASP A 23 -15.27 3.53 -3.98
CA ASP A 23 -15.61 2.86 -5.22
C ASP A 23 -17.13 2.79 -5.42
N ASP A 24 -17.53 2.24 -6.55
CA ASP A 24 -18.92 2.13 -6.95
C ASP A 24 -19.71 1.24 -5.98
N GLU A 25 -20.99 1.60 -5.75
CA GLU A 25 -21.90 0.81 -4.91
C GLU A 25 -22.09 -0.61 -5.44
N ASP A 26 -21.97 -0.79 -6.75
CA ASP A 26 -22.11 -2.09 -7.42
C ASP A 26 -20.81 -2.93 -7.36
N ARG A 27 -19.71 -2.38 -6.83
CA ARG A 27 -18.44 -3.09 -6.64
C ARG A 27 -18.28 -3.44 -5.16
N GLU A 28 -17.31 -2.87 -4.46
CA GLU A 28 -17.08 -3.15 -3.04
C GLU A 28 -17.91 -2.23 -2.13
N ASN A 29 -18.27 -1.05 -2.63
CA ASN A 29 -18.97 0.00 -1.87
C ASN A 29 -18.24 0.32 -0.56
N GLU A 30 -16.92 0.44 -0.64
CA GLU A 30 -16.04 0.72 0.48
C GLU A 30 -15.24 2.01 0.24
N GLY A 31 -14.75 2.59 1.32
CA GLY A 31 -13.84 3.72 1.27
C GLY A 31 -12.45 3.31 1.73
N ASP A 32 -11.43 3.81 1.03
CA ASP A 32 -10.03 3.60 1.35
C ASP A 32 -9.33 4.91 1.73
N LEU A 33 -8.50 4.88 2.77
CA LEU A 33 -7.55 5.96 3.04
C LEU A 33 -6.34 5.80 2.15
N ILE A 34 -6.02 6.85 1.39
CA ILE A 34 -4.93 6.83 0.41
C ILE A 34 -4.01 8.01 0.63
N MET A 35 -2.70 7.78 0.56
CA MET A 35 -1.68 8.81 0.54
C MET A 35 -0.47 8.39 -0.30
N ALA A 36 0.41 9.34 -0.59
CA ALA A 36 1.65 9.07 -1.30
C ALA A 36 2.60 8.23 -0.42
N ALA A 37 3.04 7.08 -0.92
CA ALA A 37 3.91 6.17 -0.17
C ALA A 37 5.27 6.81 0.19
N GLU A 38 5.81 7.66 -0.67
CA GLU A 38 7.10 8.35 -0.43
C GLU A 38 7.05 9.33 0.75
N LEU A 39 5.86 9.76 1.15
CA LEU A 39 5.63 10.74 2.23
C LEU A 39 5.09 10.09 3.50
N VAL A 40 4.94 8.77 3.54
CA VAL A 40 4.36 8.07 4.68
C VAL A 40 5.24 8.18 5.92
N ARG A 41 4.60 8.44 7.06
CA ARG A 41 5.23 8.52 8.38
C ARG A 41 4.62 7.46 9.31
N PRO A 42 5.29 7.08 10.39
CA PRO A 42 4.69 6.20 11.40
C PRO A 42 3.33 6.69 11.91
N SER A 43 3.17 8.01 12.10
CA SER A 43 1.89 8.59 12.53
C SER A 43 0.75 8.37 11.51
N ASP A 44 1.07 8.33 10.23
CA ASP A 44 0.09 8.07 9.16
C ASP A 44 -0.37 6.61 9.21
N ILE A 45 0.55 5.67 9.37
CA ILE A 45 0.21 4.26 9.55
C ILE A 45 -0.63 4.06 10.80
N ASN A 46 -0.25 4.68 11.91
CA ASN A 46 -1.02 4.60 13.15
C ASN A 46 -2.44 5.13 12.96
N PHE A 47 -2.61 6.22 12.24
CA PHE A 47 -3.93 6.77 11.90
C PHE A 47 -4.76 5.76 11.08
N MET A 48 -4.16 5.19 10.05
CA MET A 48 -4.83 4.21 9.18
C MET A 48 -5.34 3.02 9.98
N VAL A 49 -4.48 2.39 10.79
CA VAL A 49 -4.86 1.17 11.53
C VAL A 49 -5.80 1.44 12.68
N THR A 50 -5.78 2.65 13.24
CA THR A 50 -6.67 3.04 14.33
C THR A 50 -8.08 3.36 13.81
N HIS A 51 -8.19 4.12 12.73
CA HIS A 51 -9.45 4.67 12.25
C HIS A 51 -10.05 3.91 11.08
N ALA A 52 -9.24 3.50 10.11
CA ALA A 52 -9.71 2.72 8.97
C ALA A 52 -9.64 1.21 9.22
N ARG A 53 -8.75 0.75 10.10
CA ARG A 53 -8.55 -0.68 10.40
C ARG A 53 -8.09 -1.44 9.13
N GLY A 54 -8.47 -2.70 8.98
CA GLY A 54 -8.15 -3.47 7.76
C GLY A 54 -6.64 -3.65 7.51
N LEU A 55 -6.28 -3.89 6.26
CA LEU A 55 -4.90 -4.10 5.85
C LEU A 55 -4.26 -2.79 5.38
N VAL A 56 -2.96 -2.65 5.67
CA VAL A 56 -2.14 -1.61 5.05
C VAL A 56 -1.56 -2.19 3.77
N CYS A 57 -1.99 -1.66 2.64
CA CYS A 57 -1.60 -2.10 1.31
C CYS A 57 -0.65 -1.10 0.65
N LEU A 58 0.14 -1.58 -0.31
CA LEU A 58 1.04 -0.75 -1.10
C LEU A 58 0.76 -1.00 -2.58
N SER A 59 0.06 -0.07 -3.22
CA SER A 59 -0.20 -0.17 -4.65
C SER A 59 1.05 0.21 -5.44
N VAL A 60 1.53 -0.70 -6.28
CA VAL A 60 2.76 -0.54 -7.07
C VAL A 60 2.53 -0.96 -8.52
N THR A 61 3.34 -0.41 -9.41
CA THR A 61 3.29 -0.79 -10.83
C THR A 61 3.76 -2.23 -11.04
N ARG A 62 3.39 -2.80 -12.18
CA ARG A 62 3.88 -4.13 -12.60
C ARG A 62 5.41 -4.16 -12.71
N GLU A 63 6.00 -3.07 -13.21
CA GLU A 63 7.45 -2.92 -13.29
C GLU A 63 8.10 -2.96 -11.91
N ARG A 64 7.48 -2.30 -10.92
CA ARG A 64 7.98 -2.32 -9.54
C ARG A 64 7.86 -3.71 -8.92
N THR A 65 6.77 -4.44 -9.13
CA THR A 65 6.66 -5.84 -8.65
C THR A 65 7.76 -6.71 -9.24
N ALA A 66 8.07 -6.55 -10.51
CA ALA A 66 9.18 -7.28 -11.15
C ALA A 66 10.54 -6.88 -10.57
N GLN A 67 10.78 -5.57 -10.37
CA GLN A 67 12.02 -5.05 -9.77
C GLN A 67 12.26 -5.63 -8.38
N LEU A 68 11.22 -5.75 -7.58
CA LEU A 68 11.29 -6.27 -6.20
C LEU A 68 11.20 -7.80 -6.12
N GLY A 69 10.98 -8.49 -7.23
CA GLY A 69 10.80 -9.94 -7.24
C GLY A 69 9.54 -10.41 -6.52
N LEU A 70 8.48 -9.60 -6.55
CA LEU A 70 7.22 -9.93 -5.89
C LEU A 70 6.35 -10.79 -6.80
N THR A 71 6.03 -11.99 -6.33
CA THR A 71 5.12 -12.91 -7.04
C THR A 71 3.68 -12.72 -6.56
N PRO A 72 2.68 -13.10 -7.37
CA PRO A 72 1.30 -13.14 -6.91
C PRO A 72 1.17 -13.96 -5.60
N MET A 73 0.31 -13.51 -4.70
CA MET A 73 0.07 -14.20 -3.43
C MET A 73 -0.45 -15.62 -3.65
N VAL A 74 -1.22 -15.85 -4.71
CA VAL A 74 -1.78 -17.16 -5.07
C VAL A 74 -1.53 -17.45 -6.55
N GLN A 75 -1.39 -18.74 -6.89
CA GLN A 75 -1.24 -19.16 -8.28
C GLN A 75 -2.55 -19.04 -9.06
N LYS A 76 -3.67 -19.30 -8.40
CA LYS A 76 -5.02 -19.16 -8.96
C LYS A 76 -5.85 -18.26 -8.08
N ASN A 77 -6.14 -17.07 -8.59
CA ASN A 77 -6.96 -16.10 -7.88
C ASN A 77 -8.45 -16.44 -8.05
N THR A 78 -9.08 -16.83 -6.94
CA THR A 78 -10.52 -17.17 -6.89
C THR A 78 -11.34 -16.13 -6.14
N ALA A 79 -10.73 -14.99 -5.77
CA ALA A 79 -11.43 -13.91 -5.07
C ALA A 79 -12.50 -13.28 -5.96
N GLN A 80 -13.59 -12.83 -5.35
CA GLN A 80 -14.73 -12.25 -6.07
C GLN A 80 -14.33 -11.10 -7.01
N PHE A 81 -13.43 -10.22 -6.55
CA PHE A 81 -12.97 -9.06 -7.33
C PHE A 81 -11.57 -9.24 -7.91
N HIS A 82 -10.99 -10.43 -7.81
CA HIS A 82 -9.67 -10.77 -8.35
C HIS A 82 -8.57 -9.79 -7.92
N THR A 83 -8.62 -9.31 -6.68
CA THR A 83 -7.62 -8.38 -6.12
C THR A 83 -6.21 -8.93 -6.31
N ASN A 84 -5.34 -8.13 -6.93
CA ASN A 84 -3.99 -8.55 -7.34
C ASN A 84 -2.98 -8.41 -6.19
N PHE A 85 -3.22 -9.07 -5.07
CA PHE A 85 -2.22 -9.16 -4.01
C PHE A 85 -0.97 -9.90 -4.50
N THR A 86 0.18 -9.35 -4.09
CA THR A 86 1.44 -10.11 -4.14
C THR A 86 1.69 -10.79 -2.79
N VAL A 87 2.79 -11.51 -2.69
CA VAL A 87 3.31 -11.92 -1.38
C VAL A 87 3.50 -10.69 -0.49
N SER A 88 3.19 -10.83 0.79
CA SER A 88 3.40 -9.75 1.76
C SER A 88 4.89 -9.55 2.02
N ILE A 89 5.27 -8.34 2.43
CA ILE A 89 6.67 -7.94 2.55
C ILE A 89 6.99 -7.32 3.90
N GLU A 90 8.29 -7.38 4.24
CA GLU A 90 8.90 -6.67 5.35
C GLU A 90 10.21 -6.04 4.88
N ALA A 91 10.63 -4.93 5.46
CA ALA A 91 12.00 -4.44 5.25
C ALA A 91 12.99 -5.46 5.82
N ALA A 92 14.08 -5.74 5.07
CA ALA A 92 15.11 -6.67 5.52
C ALA A 92 15.88 -6.15 6.74
N GLU A 93 15.99 -4.83 6.87
CA GLU A 93 16.72 -4.16 7.95
C GLU A 93 15.90 -2.99 8.52
N GLY A 94 16.21 -2.61 9.76
CA GLY A 94 15.61 -1.44 10.40
C GLY A 94 14.21 -1.68 10.98
N VAL A 95 13.80 -2.93 11.13
CA VAL A 95 12.53 -3.33 11.74
C VAL A 95 12.75 -4.27 12.91
N THR A 96 11.77 -4.38 13.78
CA THR A 96 11.72 -5.40 14.84
C THR A 96 10.87 -6.59 14.37
N THR A 97 9.60 -6.67 14.79
CA THR A 97 8.68 -7.72 14.34
C THR A 97 7.96 -7.38 13.02
N GLY A 98 8.08 -6.15 12.55
CA GLY A 98 7.48 -5.66 11.32
C GLY A 98 6.06 -5.09 11.45
N ILE A 99 5.37 -5.34 12.58
CA ILE A 99 3.96 -4.98 12.74
C ILE A 99 3.73 -3.56 13.25
N SER A 100 4.72 -2.93 13.91
CA SER A 100 4.53 -1.58 14.45
C SER A 100 4.27 -0.56 13.34
N ALA A 101 3.68 0.57 13.70
CA ALA A 101 3.49 1.67 12.74
C ALA A 101 4.83 2.15 12.18
N HIS A 102 5.86 2.23 13.02
CA HIS A 102 7.23 2.55 12.60
C HIS A 102 7.75 1.54 11.57
N ASP A 103 7.67 0.26 11.87
CA ASP A 103 8.19 -0.81 11.01
C ASP A 103 7.46 -0.85 9.67
N ARG A 104 6.14 -0.70 9.67
CA ARG A 104 5.36 -0.70 8.42
C ARG A 104 5.63 0.53 7.57
N ALA A 105 5.76 1.71 8.16
CA ALA A 105 6.16 2.91 7.42
C ALA A 105 7.56 2.73 6.81
N HIS A 106 8.50 2.15 7.56
CA HIS A 106 9.85 1.87 7.07
C HIS A 106 9.86 0.87 5.92
N THR A 107 9.06 -0.19 6.00
CA THR A 107 8.91 -1.18 4.93
C THR A 107 8.39 -0.54 3.64
N ILE A 108 7.36 0.31 3.74
CA ILE A 108 6.81 1.03 2.58
C ILE A 108 7.89 1.91 1.94
N ARG A 109 8.59 2.73 2.74
CA ARG A 109 9.65 3.62 2.24
C ARG A 109 10.79 2.84 1.59
N THR A 110 11.15 1.69 2.12
CA THR A 110 12.17 0.82 1.56
C THR A 110 11.76 0.29 0.19
N ALA A 111 10.52 -0.19 0.08
CA ALA A 111 10.00 -0.79 -1.14
C ALA A 111 9.85 0.20 -2.31
N ILE A 112 9.68 1.49 -2.02
CA ILE A 112 9.45 2.50 -3.06
C ILE A 112 10.72 3.26 -3.46
N GLN A 113 11.87 2.97 -2.87
CA GLN A 113 13.13 3.59 -3.29
C GLN A 113 13.37 3.32 -4.78
N PRO A 114 13.87 4.31 -5.56
CA PRO A 114 14.08 4.14 -6.99
C PRO A 114 14.94 2.93 -7.35
N ASN A 115 15.95 2.63 -6.55
CA ASN A 115 16.91 1.54 -6.74
C ASN A 115 16.67 0.36 -5.78
N ALA A 116 15.46 0.21 -5.25
CA ALA A 116 15.12 -0.89 -4.36
C ALA A 116 15.34 -2.26 -5.04
N ARG A 117 15.89 -3.21 -4.29
CA ARG A 117 16.24 -4.56 -4.74
C ARG A 117 15.44 -5.60 -3.98
N PRO A 118 15.29 -6.81 -4.52
CA PRO A 118 14.66 -7.92 -3.78
C PRO A 118 15.31 -8.16 -2.40
N SER A 119 16.63 -7.99 -2.30
CA SER A 119 17.37 -8.20 -1.03
C SER A 119 17.09 -7.13 0.04
N ASP A 120 16.46 -6.02 -0.31
CA ASP A 120 16.06 -4.98 0.65
C ASP A 120 14.78 -5.38 1.42
N LEU A 121 14.13 -6.45 1.00
CA LEU A 121 12.88 -6.96 1.56
C LEU A 121 13.01 -8.42 1.97
N THR A 122 12.15 -8.82 2.91
CA THR A 122 11.91 -10.22 3.26
C THR A 122 10.43 -10.56 3.04
N GLN A 123 10.13 -11.84 2.94
CA GLN A 123 8.80 -12.39 2.71
C GLN A 123 8.56 -13.59 3.64
N PRO A 124 7.35 -13.75 4.23
CA PRO A 124 6.22 -12.80 4.24
C PRO A 124 6.47 -11.61 5.18
N GLY A 125 5.52 -10.69 5.21
CA GLY A 125 5.58 -9.52 6.09
C GLY A 125 4.20 -8.94 6.40
N HIS A 126 4.18 -7.69 6.85
CA HIS A 126 2.97 -7.02 7.33
C HIS A 126 2.49 -5.88 6.42
N ILE A 127 3.15 -5.67 5.29
CA ILE A 127 2.67 -4.80 4.21
C ILE A 127 2.25 -5.68 3.03
N PHE A 128 1.11 -5.34 2.44
CA PHE A 128 0.45 -6.14 1.40
C PHE A 128 0.50 -5.38 0.07
N PRO A 129 1.48 -5.67 -0.79
CA PRO A 129 1.54 -5.03 -2.10
C PRO A 129 0.38 -5.48 -3.00
N LEU A 130 -0.08 -4.51 -3.80
CA LEU A 130 -1.07 -4.71 -4.85
C LEU A 130 -0.44 -4.32 -6.18
N THR A 131 -0.54 -5.19 -7.18
CA THR A 131 -0.15 -4.84 -8.54
C THR A 131 -1.26 -3.98 -9.16
N ALA A 132 -0.94 -2.72 -9.46
CA ALA A 132 -1.90 -1.81 -10.06
C ALA A 132 -2.30 -2.28 -11.46
N GLN A 133 -3.56 -2.07 -11.82
CA GLN A 133 -4.04 -2.27 -13.18
C GLN A 133 -3.47 -1.18 -14.11
N PRO A 134 -3.26 -1.51 -15.40
CA PRO A 134 -2.81 -0.52 -16.39
C PRO A 134 -3.80 0.62 -16.58
#